data_22e60d3848835e3957865e00bf459edf
#
_entry.id   22e60d3848835e3957865e00bf459edf
#
_cell.length_a   1.000
_cell.length_b   1.000
_cell.length_c   1.000
_cell.angle_alpha   90.00
_cell.angle_beta   90.00
_cell.angle_gamma   90.00
#
_symmetry.space_group_name_H-M   'P 1'
#
loop_
_entity.id
_entity.type
_entity.pdbx_description
1 polymer ?
#
loop_
_entity_poly.entity_id
_entity_poly.type
_entity_poly.pdbx_seq_one_letter_code
_entity_poly.pdbx_strand_id
1 'polypeptide(L)'
;MIGLACFQLIVGPLSDRFGRKPVLFIGLLIFVASSYAAAQATSIEGLTIARFFQSIGVCTGVVIPRAMIRDLFEREMAARKLSRMGSIMGLAPAIAPVIGGYVAVHTGWPGIFLLLMIYGVLVLILSTLLIEESLKNKDHKAIHPAHILRNYSDLLSSWPFMGYALTCAFCFSGFFAFISVSSHVLVSVMNVPIEQFGYYFGCVVVGYISGTLLGPILTSRFGLDTALLLGTIASLLGAFLLCLFFYVDFQVPLAIILPMILYDVGVGIVMPQSQAAAIHPFPEKAGAASALSGFLLLGLASLTGFLTAHFFTGSAFSLTVAVSVMGLMAFVICRLASRKVVKRAVE
;
A
#
# COMPACT_ATOMS: atom_id res chain seq x y z
N MET A 1 -4.92 -8.39 -3.31
CA MET A 1 -4.76 -6.96 -3.62
C MET A 1 -5.93 -6.39 -4.43
N ILE A 2 -6.34 -6.97 -5.59
CA ILE A 2 -7.48 -6.48 -6.40
C ILE A 2 -8.75 -6.30 -5.56
N GLY A 3 -9.11 -7.29 -4.74
CA GLY A 3 -10.25 -7.17 -3.82
C GLY A 3 -10.13 -5.97 -2.89
N LEU A 4 -8.95 -5.78 -2.27
CA LEU A 4 -8.70 -4.63 -1.40
C LEU A 4 -8.86 -3.29 -2.14
N ALA A 5 -8.35 -3.19 -3.36
CA ALA A 5 -8.47 -2.00 -4.20
C ALA A 5 -9.95 -1.69 -4.50
N CYS A 6 -10.71 -2.66 -5.01
CA CYS A 6 -12.12 -2.47 -5.38
C CYS A 6 -12.99 -2.11 -4.17
N PHE A 7 -12.82 -2.82 -3.06
CA PHE A 7 -13.62 -2.55 -1.86
C PHE A 7 -13.30 -1.21 -1.20
N GLN A 8 -12.10 -0.67 -1.42
CA GLN A 8 -11.71 0.64 -0.89
C GLN A 8 -12.61 1.77 -1.44
N LEU A 9 -13.10 1.64 -2.67
CA LEU A 9 -14.04 2.59 -3.28
C LEU A 9 -15.44 2.54 -2.65
N ILE A 10 -15.82 1.40 -2.05
CA ILE A 10 -17.19 1.13 -1.60
C ILE A 10 -17.32 1.28 -0.09
N VAL A 11 -16.31 0.88 0.68
CA VAL A 11 -16.34 0.82 2.15
C VAL A 11 -16.56 2.20 2.77
N GLY A 12 -15.97 3.26 2.21
CA GLY A 12 -16.18 4.64 2.66
C GLY A 12 -17.67 5.02 2.63
N PRO A 13 -18.29 5.09 1.44
CA PRO A 13 -19.72 5.38 1.29
C PRO A 13 -20.64 4.44 2.10
N LEU A 14 -20.32 3.15 2.18
CA LEU A 14 -21.07 2.21 3.02
C LEU A 14 -21.06 2.63 4.49
N SER A 15 -19.89 3.00 5.00
CA SER A 15 -19.76 3.42 6.39
C SER A 15 -20.38 4.80 6.67
N ASP A 16 -20.45 5.68 5.66
CA ASP A 16 -21.16 6.97 5.78
C ASP A 16 -22.68 6.79 5.87
N ARG A 17 -23.22 5.73 5.21
CA ARG A 17 -24.65 5.44 5.24
C ARG A 17 -25.10 4.62 6.44
N PHE A 18 -24.39 3.54 6.75
CA PHE A 18 -24.84 2.57 7.76
C PHE A 18 -24.27 2.84 9.15
N GLY A 19 -23.19 3.61 9.24
CA GLY A 19 -22.41 3.89 10.43
C GLY A 19 -21.04 3.22 10.38
N ARG A 20 -20.09 3.79 11.12
CA ARG A 20 -18.69 3.31 11.15
C ARG A 20 -18.59 1.94 11.82
N LYS A 21 -19.13 1.84 13.05
CA LYS A 21 -19.03 0.63 13.87
C LYS A 21 -19.67 -0.60 13.22
N PRO A 22 -20.93 -0.54 12.69
CA PRO A 22 -21.54 -1.72 12.04
C PRO A 22 -20.75 -2.23 10.84
N VAL A 23 -20.25 -1.33 9.99
CA VAL A 23 -19.49 -1.73 8.78
C VAL A 23 -18.13 -2.31 9.17
N LEU A 24 -17.45 -1.75 10.17
CA LEU A 24 -16.21 -2.31 10.71
C LEU A 24 -16.46 -3.71 11.29
N PHE A 25 -17.51 -3.90 12.07
CA PHE A 25 -17.86 -5.17 12.67
C PHE A 25 -18.10 -6.27 11.63
N ILE A 26 -18.93 -5.97 10.60
CA ILE A 26 -19.19 -6.92 9.50
C ILE A 26 -17.90 -7.24 8.75
N GLY A 27 -17.06 -6.25 8.46
CA GLY A 27 -15.77 -6.46 7.81
C GLY A 27 -14.83 -7.36 8.62
N LEU A 28 -14.75 -7.15 9.94
CA LEU A 28 -13.95 -8.00 10.82
C LEU A 28 -14.49 -9.42 10.91
N LEU A 29 -15.81 -9.61 10.92
CA LEU A 29 -16.42 -10.96 10.83
C LEU A 29 -16.04 -11.67 9.54
N ILE A 30 -16.12 -10.98 8.40
CA ILE A 30 -15.68 -11.50 7.10
C ILE A 30 -14.19 -11.86 7.14
N PHE A 31 -13.36 -11.02 7.75
CA PHE A 31 -11.92 -11.28 7.90
C PHE A 31 -11.64 -12.56 8.70
N VAL A 32 -12.32 -12.74 9.83
CA VAL A 32 -12.18 -13.93 10.69
C VAL A 32 -12.63 -15.19 9.96
N ALA A 33 -13.84 -15.17 9.38
CA ALA A 33 -14.39 -16.30 8.65
C ALA A 33 -13.53 -16.70 7.45
N SER A 34 -13.08 -15.73 6.66
CA SER A 34 -12.23 -15.97 5.49
C SER A 34 -10.80 -16.39 5.87
N SER A 35 -10.26 -15.92 6.99
CA SER A 35 -8.97 -16.39 7.52
C SER A 35 -9.06 -17.87 7.93
N TYR A 36 -10.15 -18.27 8.57
CA TYR A 36 -10.40 -19.68 8.89
C TYR A 36 -10.55 -20.52 7.62
N ALA A 37 -11.36 -20.05 6.65
CA ALA A 37 -11.53 -20.75 5.38
C ALA A 37 -10.21 -20.89 4.61
N ALA A 38 -9.34 -19.88 4.66
CA ALA A 38 -8.00 -19.93 4.05
C ALA A 38 -7.11 -20.98 4.73
N ALA A 39 -7.18 -21.12 6.07
CA ALA A 39 -6.42 -22.13 6.80
C ALA A 39 -6.88 -23.58 6.46
N GLN A 40 -8.14 -23.77 6.09
CA GLN A 40 -8.72 -25.06 5.72
C GLN A 40 -8.71 -25.34 4.21
N ALA A 41 -8.13 -24.43 3.41
CA ALA A 41 -8.14 -24.57 1.96
C ALA A 41 -7.29 -25.78 1.50
N THR A 42 -7.90 -26.65 0.70
CA THR A 42 -7.26 -27.83 0.11
C THR A 42 -6.93 -27.64 -1.38
N SER A 43 -7.40 -26.54 -1.98
CA SER A 43 -7.12 -26.16 -3.37
C SER A 43 -6.66 -24.72 -3.49
N ILE A 44 -5.96 -24.40 -4.56
CA ILE A 44 -5.50 -23.04 -4.83
C ILE A 44 -6.66 -22.09 -5.12
N GLU A 45 -7.72 -22.59 -5.75
CA GLU A 45 -8.95 -21.86 -6.02
C GLU A 45 -9.65 -21.47 -4.73
N GLY A 46 -9.82 -22.44 -3.82
CA GLY A 46 -10.42 -22.23 -2.50
C GLY A 46 -9.63 -21.22 -1.68
N LEU A 47 -8.30 -21.33 -1.68
CA LEU A 47 -7.42 -20.36 -1.04
C LEU A 47 -7.58 -18.96 -1.66
N THR A 48 -7.62 -18.86 -2.99
CA THR A 48 -7.77 -17.59 -3.70
C THR A 48 -9.08 -16.90 -3.36
N ILE A 49 -10.18 -17.65 -3.33
CA ILE A 49 -11.52 -17.16 -2.95
C ILE A 49 -11.50 -16.67 -1.49
N ALA A 50 -10.97 -17.45 -0.57
CA ALA A 50 -10.87 -17.07 0.83
C ALA A 50 -10.04 -15.79 1.00
N ARG A 51 -8.90 -15.64 0.30
CA ARG A 51 -8.06 -14.44 0.28
C ARG A 51 -8.78 -13.22 -0.32
N PHE A 52 -9.64 -13.43 -1.31
CA PHE A 52 -10.46 -12.35 -1.86
C PHE A 52 -11.42 -11.79 -0.80
N PHE A 53 -12.18 -12.65 -0.10
CA PHE A 53 -13.05 -12.20 0.98
C PHE A 53 -12.28 -11.62 2.17
N GLN A 54 -11.13 -12.18 2.52
CA GLN A 54 -10.26 -11.64 3.56
C GLN A 54 -9.85 -10.19 3.27
N SER A 55 -9.66 -9.83 2.00
CA SER A 55 -9.31 -8.48 1.59
C SER A 55 -10.42 -7.44 1.87
N ILE A 56 -11.69 -7.86 1.91
CA ILE A 56 -12.82 -7.00 2.32
C ILE A 56 -12.64 -6.58 3.78
N GLY A 57 -12.38 -7.54 4.65
CA GLY A 57 -12.16 -7.29 6.07
C GLY A 57 -10.94 -6.39 6.33
N VAL A 58 -9.83 -6.66 5.64
CA VAL A 58 -8.64 -5.79 5.71
C VAL A 58 -8.98 -4.37 5.29
N CYS A 59 -9.76 -4.20 4.21
CA CYS A 59 -10.17 -2.90 3.71
C CYS A 59 -10.94 -2.10 4.76
N THR A 60 -11.90 -2.70 5.46
CA THR A 60 -12.66 -2.03 6.52
C THR A 60 -11.75 -1.61 7.67
N GLY A 61 -10.81 -2.47 8.08
CA GLY A 61 -9.82 -2.17 9.12
C GLY A 61 -8.84 -1.05 8.78
N VAL A 62 -8.63 -0.76 7.49
CA VAL A 62 -7.76 0.34 7.03
C VAL A 62 -8.54 1.65 6.85
N VAL A 63 -9.72 1.60 6.25
CA VAL A 63 -10.49 2.78 5.85
C VAL A 63 -11.27 3.38 7.02
N ILE A 64 -11.98 2.54 7.79
CA ILE A 64 -12.90 3.01 8.81
C ILE A 64 -12.22 3.67 9.99
N PRO A 65 -11.12 3.15 10.59
CA PRO A 65 -10.45 3.83 11.69
C PRO A 65 -9.93 5.23 11.31
N ARG A 66 -9.49 5.42 10.05
CA ARG A 66 -9.09 6.74 9.56
C ARG A 66 -10.26 7.71 9.47
N ALA A 67 -11.44 7.22 9.10
CA ALA A 67 -12.67 8.02 9.09
C ALA A 67 -13.10 8.36 10.52
N MET A 68 -13.10 7.39 11.44
CA MET A 68 -13.44 7.60 12.85
C MET A 68 -12.55 8.63 13.54
N ILE A 69 -11.23 8.62 13.25
CA ILE A 69 -10.32 9.64 13.79
C ILE A 69 -10.74 11.05 13.32
N ARG A 70 -11.16 11.19 12.06
CA ARG A 70 -11.64 12.48 11.53
C ARG A 70 -13.00 12.89 12.10
N ASP A 71 -13.86 11.92 12.40
CA ASP A 71 -15.18 12.18 12.98
C ASP A 71 -15.10 12.61 14.46
N LEU A 72 -14.11 12.10 15.21
CA LEU A 72 -13.99 12.27 16.67
C LEU A 72 -13.05 13.43 17.09
N PHE A 73 -12.08 13.79 16.24
CA PHE A 73 -11.05 14.75 16.63
C PHE A 73 -11.02 15.95 15.69
N GLU A 74 -10.74 17.13 16.26
CA GLU A 74 -10.48 18.34 15.50
C GLU A 74 -9.25 18.18 14.59
N ARG A 75 -9.18 19.01 13.55
CA ARG A 75 -8.23 18.90 12.43
C ARG A 75 -6.77 18.63 12.87
N GLU A 76 -6.27 19.38 13.85
CA GLU A 76 -4.88 19.23 14.31
C GLU A 76 -4.65 17.91 15.08
N MET A 77 -5.58 17.57 15.96
CA MET A 77 -5.52 16.36 16.75
C MET A 77 -5.71 15.13 15.84
N ALA A 78 -6.63 15.18 14.88
CA ALA A 78 -6.83 14.15 13.89
C ALA A 78 -5.54 13.88 13.08
N ALA A 79 -4.86 14.94 12.63
CA ALA A 79 -3.58 14.81 11.92
C ALA A 79 -2.51 14.10 12.77
N ARG A 80 -2.39 14.46 14.06
CA ARG A 80 -1.45 13.79 14.98
C ARG A 80 -1.79 12.31 15.20
N LYS A 81 -3.08 11.97 15.35
CA LYS A 81 -3.54 10.58 15.51
C LYS A 81 -3.30 9.75 14.25
N LEU A 82 -3.60 10.30 13.07
CA LEU A 82 -3.35 9.66 11.79
C LEU A 82 -1.85 9.43 11.55
N SER A 83 -1.01 10.39 11.93
CA SER A 83 0.45 10.25 11.86
C SER A 83 0.96 9.10 12.74
N ARG A 84 0.50 9.01 14.00
CA ARG A 84 0.84 7.90 14.90
C ARG A 84 0.38 6.55 14.34
N MET A 85 -0.83 6.49 13.79
CA MET A 85 -1.33 5.28 13.13
C MET A 85 -0.45 4.89 11.94
N GLY A 86 -0.04 5.87 11.12
CA GLY A 86 0.90 5.65 10.01
C GLY A 86 2.25 5.09 10.48
N SER A 87 2.80 5.59 11.58
CA SER A 87 4.04 5.09 12.16
C SER A 87 3.92 3.62 12.60
N ILE A 88 2.81 3.25 13.24
CA ILE A 88 2.55 1.86 13.65
C ILE A 88 2.42 0.95 12.41
N MET A 89 1.67 1.42 11.39
CA MET A 89 1.53 0.67 10.13
C MET A 89 2.87 0.49 9.41
N GLY A 90 3.78 1.46 9.51
CA GLY A 90 5.13 1.38 8.95
C GLY A 90 6.02 0.30 9.59
N LEU A 91 5.74 -0.11 10.83
CA LEU A 91 6.46 -1.21 11.50
C LEU A 91 5.99 -2.60 11.05
N ALA A 92 4.76 -2.71 10.55
CA ALA A 92 4.17 -4.00 10.19
C ALA A 92 4.99 -4.78 9.14
N PRO A 93 5.48 -4.19 8.04
CA PRO A 93 6.31 -4.89 7.07
C PRO A 93 7.64 -5.43 7.61
N ALA A 94 8.18 -4.81 8.68
CA ALA A 94 9.40 -5.28 9.32
C ALA A 94 9.14 -6.49 10.24
N ILE A 95 8.02 -6.48 10.95
CA ILE A 95 7.68 -7.49 11.97
C ILE A 95 6.98 -8.70 11.35
N ALA A 96 6.07 -8.48 10.39
CA ALA A 96 5.23 -9.53 9.84
C ALA A 96 6.00 -10.70 9.18
N PRO A 97 7.08 -10.49 8.40
CA PRO A 97 7.84 -11.61 7.83
C PRO A 97 8.53 -12.47 8.89
N VAL A 98 9.01 -11.86 9.98
CA VAL A 98 9.67 -12.57 11.08
C VAL A 98 8.67 -13.47 11.80
N ILE A 99 7.52 -12.93 12.20
CA ILE A 99 6.47 -13.72 12.87
C ILE A 99 5.92 -14.77 11.88
N GLY A 100 5.62 -14.39 10.64
CA GLY A 100 5.10 -15.29 9.62
C GLY A 100 6.07 -16.43 9.31
N GLY A 101 7.36 -16.15 9.20
CA GLY A 101 8.40 -17.16 8.97
C GLY A 101 8.48 -18.15 10.13
N TYR A 102 8.51 -17.67 11.38
CA TYR A 102 8.52 -18.51 12.56
C TYR A 102 7.30 -19.44 12.63
N VAL A 103 6.09 -18.89 12.41
CA VAL A 103 4.84 -19.67 12.39
C VAL A 103 4.85 -20.70 11.26
N ALA A 104 5.30 -20.30 10.07
CA ALA A 104 5.34 -21.20 8.90
C ALA A 104 6.23 -22.42 9.14
N VAL A 105 7.39 -22.24 9.80
CA VAL A 105 8.31 -23.35 10.11
C VAL A 105 7.70 -24.34 11.10
N HIS A 106 6.95 -23.87 12.10
CA HIS A 106 6.45 -24.74 13.18
C HIS A 106 5.07 -25.35 12.88
N THR A 107 4.20 -24.65 12.14
CA THR A 107 2.81 -25.06 11.91
C THR A 107 2.43 -25.15 10.44
N GLY A 108 3.38 -24.92 9.53
CA GLY A 108 3.12 -24.85 8.11
C GLY A 108 2.37 -23.56 7.71
N TRP A 109 2.13 -23.40 6.42
CA TRP A 109 1.43 -22.22 5.88
C TRP A 109 -0.02 -22.04 6.42
N PRO A 110 -0.81 -23.09 6.76
CA PRO A 110 -2.15 -22.90 7.34
C PRO A 110 -2.10 -22.20 8.69
N GLY A 111 -1.04 -22.41 9.47
CA GLY A 111 -0.85 -21.77 10.78
C GLY A 111 -0.79 -20.25 10.69
N ILE A 112 -0.29 -19.69 9.58
CA ILE A 112 -0.29 -18.25 9.35
C ILE A 112 -1.72 -17.71 9.31
N PHE A 113 -2.65 -18.42 8.64
CA PHE A 113 -4.03 -18.01 8.55
C PHE A 113 -4.80 -18.19 9.87
N LEU A 114 -4.43 -19.20 10.66
CA LEU A 114 -4.98 -19.36 12.03
C LEU A 114 -4.51 -18.22 12.94
N LEU A 115 -3.25 -17.81 12.84
CA LEU A 115 -2.74 -16.64 13.56
C LEU A 115 -3.52 -15.37 13.17
N LEU A 116 -3.77 -15.16 11.87
CA LEU A 116 -4.57 -14.03 11.37
C LEU A 116 -6.02 -14.10 11.86
N MET A 117 -6.60 -15.29 11.94
CA MET A 117 -7.94 -15.49 12.51
C MET A 117 -7.98 -15.11 13.99
N ILE A 118 -7.04 -15.60 14.80
CA ILE A 118 -6.93 -15.27 16.24
C ILE A 118 -6.77 -13.76 16.43
N TYR A 119 -5.89 -13.14 15.66
CA TYR A 119 -5.71 -11.68 15.64
C TYR A 119 -7.02 -10.96 15.28
N GLY A 120 -7.72 -11.42 14.24
CA GLY A 120 -9.01 -10.87 13.82
C GLY A 120 -10.09 -10.97 14.90
N VAL A 121 -10.17 -12.12 15.60
CA VAL A 121 -11.10 -12.30 16.74
C VAL A 121 -10.76 -11.34 17.87
N LEU A 122 -9.48 -11.20 18.22
CA LEU A 122 -9.05 -10.25 19.24
C LEU A 122 -9.44 -8.81 18.89
N VAL A 123 -9.16 -8.38 17.65
CA VAL A 123 -9.54 -7.04 17.16
C VAL A 123 -11.06 -6.87 17.14
N LEU A 124 -11.82 -7.89 16.75
CA LEU A 124 -13.28 -7.87 16.76
C LEU A 124 -13.83 -7.67 18.17
N ILE A 125 -13.34 -8.42 19.16
CA ILE A 125 -13.74 -8.29 20.57
C ILE A 125 -13.40 -6.89 21.09
N LEU A 126 -12.14 -6.45 20.90
CA LEU A 126 -11.71 -5.14 21.37
C LEU A 126 -12.50 -4.00 20.71
N SER A 127 -12.77 -4.09 19.40
CA SER A 127 -13.54 -3.08 18.70
C SER A 127 -15.00 -3.02 19.15
N THR A 128 -15.61 -4.16 19.46
CA THR A 128 -16.99 -4.17 19.97
C THR A 128 -17.12 -3.58 21.37
N LEU A 129 -16.13 -3.85 22.23
CA LEU A 129 -16.14 -3.40 23.63
C LEU A 129 -15.68 -1.96 23.81
N LEU A 130 -14.67 -1.51 23.04
CA LEU A 130 -14.00 -0.24 23.28
C LEU A 130 -14.39 0.87 22.30
N ILE A 131 -14.92 0.54 21.11
CA ILE A 131 -15.23 1.51 20.08
C ILE A 131 -16.73 1.84 20.12
N GLU A 132 -17.05 3.12 20.26
CA GLU A 132 -18.39 3.65 20.08
C GLU A 132 -18.61 4.14 18.65
N GLU A 133 -19.89 4.31 18.25
CA GLU A 133 -20.21 4.88 16.94
C GLU A 133 -19.78 6.35 16.88
N SER A 134 -18.94 6.68 15.89
CA SER A 134 -18.41 8.03 15.72
C SER A 134 -19.25 8.91 14.80
N LEU A 135 -20.04 8.29 13.93
CA LEU A 135 -20.84 9.01 12.94
C LEU A 135 -22.14 9.54 13.57
N LYS A 136 -22.20 10.86 13.79
CA LYS A 136 -23.38 11.53 14.37
C LYS A 136 -24.55 11.61 13.38
N ASN A 137 -24.27 11.92 12.12
CA ASN A 137 -25.28 12.10 11.07
C ASN A 137 -24.98 11.16 9.90
N LYS A 138 -25.90 10.23 9.65
CA LYS A 138 -25.78 9.30 8.52
C LYS A 138 -26.20 9.97 7.22
N ASP A 139 -25.38 9.80 6.17
CA ASP A 139 -25.73 10.29 4.84
C ASP A 139 -26.45 9.19 4.04
N HIS A 140 -27.77 9.27 3.98
CA HIS A 140 -28.58 8.34 3.20
C HIS A 140 -28.32 8.36 1.69
N LYS A 141 -27.71 9.44 1.17
CA LYS A 141 -27.34 9.58 -0.24
C LYS A 141 -25.92 9.13 -0.55
N ALA A 142 -25.12 8.78 0.46
CA ALA A 142 -23.71 8.40 0.29
C ALA A 142 -23.49 7.25 -0.72
N ILE A 143 -24.45 6.32 -0.82
CA ILE A 143 -24.36 5.16 -1.73
C ILE A 143 -24.99 5.44 -3.10
N HIS A 144 -25.53 6.64 -3.35
CA HIS A 144 -26.16 6.92 -4.64
C HIS A 144 -25.12 6.84 -5.78
N PRO A 145 -25.28 5.92 -6.76
CA PRO A 145 -24.23 5.65 -7.75
C PRO A 145 -23.81 6.91 -8.53
N ALA A 146 -24.77 7.77 -8.88
CA ALA A 146 -24.49 9.01 -9.60
C ALA A 146 -23.61 9.98 -8.79
N HIS A 147 -23.80 10.05 -7.48
CA HIS A 147 -22.99 10.91 -6.60
C HIS A 147 -21.56 10.38 -6.45
N ILE A 148 -21.43 9.08 -6.25
CA ILE A 148 -20.11 8.40 -6.16
C ILE A 148 -19.36 8.58 -7.49
N LEU A 149 -20.02 8.30 -8.62
CA LEU A 149 -19.41 8.38 -9.95
C LEU A 149 -18.99 9.80 -10.29
N ARG A 150 -19.81 10.80 -9.96
CA ARG A 150 -19.48 12.21 -10.15
C ARG A 150 -18.25 12.62 -9.33
N ASN A 151 -18.17 12.25 -8.06
CA ASN A 151 -17.02 12.57 -7.20
C ASN A 151 -15.73 11.95 -7.75
N TYR A 152 -15.76 10.70 -8.21
CA TYR A 152 -14.60 10.05 -8.79
C TYR A 152 -14.25 10.63 -10.17
N SER A 153 -15.23 10.96 -11.01
CA SER A 153 -14.99 11.61 -12.30
C SER A 153 -14.31 12.97 -12.14
N ASP A 154 -14.76 13.78 -11.18
CA ASP A 154 -14.16 15.09 -10.90
C ASP A 154 -12.70 14.94 -10.44
N LEU A 155 -12.40 13.95 -9.60
CA LEU A 155 -11.04 13.67 -9.13
C LEU A 155 -10.15 13.12 -10.26
N LEU A 156 -10.64 12.20 -11.07
CA LEU A 156 -9.90 11.64 -12.22
C LEU A 156 -9.60 12.71 -13.27
N SER A 157 -10.46 13.71 -13.41
CA SER A 157 -10.23 14.84 -14.31
C SER A 157 -9.30 15.91 -13.73
N SER A 158 -9.01 15.83 -12.44
CA SER A 158 -8.14 16.78 -11.74
C SER A 158 -6.68 16.37 -11.83
N TRP A 159 -5.88 17.12 -12.58
CA TRP A 159 -4.45 16.86 -12.69
C TRP A 159 -3.69 16.98 -11.34
N PRO A 160 -3.98 17.94 -10.45
CA PRO A 160 -3.35 17.99 -9.12
C PRO A 160 -3.57 16.71 -8.32
N PHE A 161 -4.76 16.09 -8.41
CA PHE A 161 -5.01 14.80 -7.79
C PHE A 161 -4.26 13.67 -8.50
N MET A 162 -4.46 13.51 -9.81
CA MET A 162 -3.91 12.41 -10.59
C MET A 162 -2.39 12.40 -10.61
N GLY A 163 -1.75 13.57 -10.68
CA GLY A 163 -0.29 13.67 -10.69
C GLY A 163 0.34 13.07 -9.42
N TYR A 164 -0.14 13.46 -8.25
CA TYR A 164 0.37 12.91 -6.99
C TYR A 164 -0.07 11.46 -6.76
N ALA A 165 -1.32 11.12 -7.03
CA ALA A 165 -1.83 9.77 -6.85
C ALA A 165 -1.10 8.74 -7.73
N LEU A 166 -0.87 9.07 -9.01
CA LEU A 166 -0.13 8.20 -9.93
C LEU A 166 1.36 8.13 -9.61
N THR A 167 2.00 9.23 -9.19
CA THR A 167 3.40 9.21 -8.72
C THR A 167 3.56 8.20 -7.57
N CYS A 168 2.65 8.26 -6.59
CA CYS A 168 2.61 7.30 -5.49
C CYS A 168 2.39 5.87 -5.98
N ALA A 169 1.39 5.67 -6.86
CA ALA A 169 0.99 4.36 -7.35
C ALA A 169 2.12 3.68 -8.15
N PHE A 170 2.76 4.39 -9.07
CA PHE A 170 3.89 3.84 -9.84
C PHE A 170 5.10 3.52 -8.95
N CYS A 171 5.46 4.43 -8.03
CA CYS A 171 6.59 4.22 -7.13
C CYS A 171 6.39 2.97 -6.25
N PHE A 172 5.19 2.81 -5.66
CA PHE A 172 4.85 1.64 -4.86
C PHE A 172 4.72 0.35 -5.68
N SER A 173 4.29 0.44 -6.94
CA SER A 173 4.14 -0.74 -7.80
C SER A 173 5.46 -1.43 -8.11
N GLY A 174 6.57 -0.70 -8.22
CA GLY A 174 7.90 -1.30 -8.36
C GLY A 174 8.33 -2.07 -7.11
N PHE A 175 8.10 -1.52 -5.92
CA PHE A 175 8.31 -2.26 -4.67
C PHE A 175 7.41 -3.50 -4.58
N PHE A 176 6.14 -3.38 -4.99
CA PHE A 176 5.23 -4.52 -4.97
C PHE A 176 5.60 -5.60 -5.99
N ALA A 177 6.21 -5.25 -7.13
CA ALA A 177 6.80 -6.22 -8.06
C ALA A 177 7.89 -7.04 -7.37
N PHE A 178 8.77 -6.39 -6.60
CA PHE A 178 9.76 -7.09 -5.77
C PHE A 178 9.10 -8.02 -4.76
N ILE A 179 8.12 -7.56 -3.99
CA ILE A 179 7.37 -8.40 -3.03
C ILE A 179 6.81 -9.66 -3.71
N SER A 180 6.28 -9.51 -4.94
CA SER A 180 5.58 -10.60 -5.65
C SER A 180 6.50 -11.73 -6.08
N VAL A 181 7.76 -11.46 -6.42
CA VAL A 181 8.68 -12.47 -6.99
C VAL A 181 9.99 -12.63 -6.20
N SER A 182 10.21 -11.83 -5.15
CA SER A 182 11.48 -11.82 -4.40
C SER A 182 11.87 -13.20 -3.84
N SER A 183 10.91 -13.98 -3.33
CA SER A 183 11.19 -15.32 -2.84
C SER A 183 11.65 -16.27 -3.95
N HIS A 184 11.02 -16.20 -5.13
CA HIS A 184 11.44 -17.02 -6.27
C HIS A 184 12.82 -16.61 -6.77
N VAL A 185 13.09 -15.31 -6.88
CA VAL A 185 14.37 -14.80 -7.36
C VAL A 185 15.50 -15.10 -6.37
N LEU A 186 15.32 -14.79 -5.09
CA LEU A 186 16.37 -14.99 -4.09
C LEU A 186 16.58 -16.47 -3.76
N VAL A 187 15.51 -17.23 -3.54
CA VAL A 187 15.62 -18.63 -3.10
C VAL A 187 15.87 -19.57 -4.28
N SER A 188 15.07 -19.47 -5.36
CA SER A 188 15.14 -20.45 -6.45
C SER A 188 16.20 -20.11 -7.50
N VAL A 189 16.47 -18.82 -7.79
CA VAL A 189 17.47 -18.41 -8.80
C VAL A 189 18.83 -18.20 -8.16
N MET A 190 18.91 -17.52 -7.02
CA MET A 190 20.18 -17.17 -6.36
C MET A 190 20.59 -18.15 -5.25
N ASN A 191 19.82 -19.23 -5.05
CA ASN A 191 20.07 -20.28 -4.06
C ASN A 191 20.27 -19.77 -2.63
N VAL A 192 19.58 -18.68 -2.24
CA VAL A 192 19.57 -18.18 -0.87
C VAL A 192 18.79 -19.16 0.00
N PRO A 193 19.34 -19.62 1.13
CA PRO A 193 18.60 -20.44 2.09
C PRO A 193 17.31 -19.75 2.53
N ILE A 194 16.21 -20.50 2.59
CA ILE A 194 14.89 -19.93 2.94
C ILE A 194 14.87 -19.24 4.30
N GLU A 195 15.71 -19.72 5.24
CA GLU A 195 15.88 -19.15 6.58
C GLU A 195 16.51 -17.74 6.52
N GLN A 196 17.29 -17.45 5.48
CA GLN A 196 17.96 -16.16 5.28
C GLN A 196 17.12 -15.16 4.49
N PHE A 197 16.08 -15.62 3.78
CA PHE A 197 15.21 -14.75 2.97
C PHE A 197 14.67 -13.55 3.77
N GLY A 198 14.24 -13.79 5.02
CA GLY A 198 13.73 -12.75 5.91
C GLY A 198 14.73 -11.63 6.20
N TYR A 199 16.03 -11.94 6.30
CA TYR A 199 17.07 -10.91 6.52
C TYR A 199 17.25 -10.02 5.30
N TYR A 200 17.31 -10.61 4.09
CA TYR A 200 17.43 -9.86 2.84
C TYR A 200 16.21 -8.97 2.60
N PHE A 201 15.01 -9.52 2.81
CA PHE A 201 13.77 -8.75 2.72
C PHE A 201 13.74 -7.61 3.76
N GLY A 202 14.16 -7.89 4.99
CA GLY A 202 14.28 -6.90 6.06
C GLY A 202 15.19 -5.72 5.71
N CYS A 203 16.33 -5.97 5.05
CA CYS A 203 17.21 -4.90 4.58
C CYS A 203 16.50 -3.93 3.61
N VAL A 204 15.68 -4.45 2.70
CA VAL A 204 14.91 -3.63 1.77
C VAL A 204 13.87 -2.79 2.53
N VAL A 205 13.19 -3.39 3.51
CA VAL A 205 12.23 -2.67 4.38
C VAL A 205 12.91 -1.55 5.19
N VAL A 206 14.17 -1.73 5.62
CA VAL A 206 14.94 -0.65 6.27
C VAL A 206 15.12 0.53 5.33
N GLY A 207 15.31 0.30 4.03
CA GLY A 207 15.33 1.36 3.01
C GLY A 207 14.01 2.16 3.02
N TYR A 208 12.88 1.47 2.99
CA TYR A 208 11.55 2.10 3.06
C TYR A 208 11.37 2.93 4.35
N ILE A 209 11.71 2.38 5.51
CA ILE A 209 11.61 3.09 6.80
C ILE A 209 12.50 4.33 6.79
N SER A 210 13.74 4.21 6.33
CA SER A 210 14.67 5.35 6.21
C SER A 210 14.09 6.46 5.35
N GLY A 211 13.48 6.09 4.21
CA GLY A 211 12.78 7.03 3.34
C GLY A 211 11.60 7.73 4.01
N THR A 212 10.79 6.99 4.79
CA THR A 212 9.65 7.59 5.52
C THR A 212 10.09 8.60 6.59
N LEU A 213 11.24 8.40 7.19
CA LEU A 213 11.84 9.35 8.15
C LEU A 213 12.47 10.56 7.45
N LEU A 214 13.09 10.36 6.29
CA LEU A 214 13.71 11.43 5.50
C LEU A 214 12.66 12.32 4.80
N GLY A 215 11.52 11.78 4.38
CA GLY A 215 10.50 12.50 3.63
C GLY A 215 10.05 13.81 4.29
N PRO A 216 9.59 13.82 5.56
CA PRO A 216 9.20 15.03 6.27
C PRO A 216 10.34 16.06 6.41
N ILE A 217 11.59 15.60 6.62
CA ILE A 217 12.77 16.44 6.73
C ILE A 217 13.05 17.15 5.40
N LEU A 218 13.00 16.41 4.29
CA LEU A 218 13.18 16.97 2.96
C LEU A 218 12.05 17.95 2.61
N THR A 219 10.82 17.61 2.93
CA THR A 219 9.66 18.48 2.68
C THR A 219 9.74 19.78 3.48
N SER A 220 10.19 19.74 4.74
CA SER A 220 10.33 20.95 5.55
C SER A 220 11.48 21.87 5.10
N ARG A 221 12.55 21.31 4.51
CA ARG A 221 13.73 22.08 4.06
C ARG A 221 13.63 22.57 2.64
N PHE A 222 13.09 21.77 1.72
CA PHE A 222 13.14 22.02 0.28
C PHE A 222 11.76 22.14 -0.37
N GLY A 223 10.69 21.97 0.41
CA GLY A 223 9.32 21.94 -0.11
C GLY A 223 8.91 20.57 -0.63
N LEU A 224 7.59 20.38 -0.77
CA LEU A 224 6.97 19.10 -1.13
C LEU A 224 7.42 18.59 -2.50
N ASP A 225 7.35 19.44 -3.53
CA ASP A 225 7.66 19.03 -4.91
C ASP A 225 9.12 18.61 -5.07
N THR A 226 10.05 19.30 -4.39
CA THR A 226 11.47 18.94 -4.39
C THR A 226 11.70 17.61 -3.64
N ALA A 227 11.03 17.40 -2.51
CA ALA A 227 11.13 16.14 -1.77
C ALA A 227 10.63 14.96 -2.59
N LEU A 228 9.47 15.10 -3.28
CA LEU A 228 8.95 14.09 -4.19
C LEU A 228 9.88 13.80 -5.36
N LEU A 229 10.48 14.85 -5.94
CA LEU A 229 11.44 14.70 -7.01
C LEU A 229 12.69 13.93 -6.55
N LEU A 230 13.25 14.27 -5.39
CA LEU A 230 14.41 13.57 -4.84
C LEU A 230 14.08 12.10 -4.55
N GLY A 231 12.88 11.81 -4.01
CA GLY A 231 12.41 10.44 -3.78
C GLY A 231 12.27 9.65 -5.09
N THR A 232 11.67 10.24 -6.13
CA THR A 232 11.55 9.58 -7.44
C THR A 232 12.88 9.40 -8.14
N ILE A 233 13.85 10.31 -7.96
CA ILE A 233 15.23 10.15 -8.43
C ILE A 233 15.91 8.97 -7.71
N ALA A 234 15.76 8.85 -6.39
CA ALA A 234 16.31 7.72 -5.64
C ALA A 234 15.76 6.40 -6.15
N SER A 235 14.43 6.29 -6.37
CA SER A 235 13.82 5.10 -6.97
C SER A 235 14.33 4.84 -8.39
N LEU A 236 14.48 5.86 -9.21
CA LEU A 236 14.99 5.72 -10.58
C LEU A 236 16.46 5.25 -10.58
N LEU A 237 17.29 5.75 -9.68
CA LEU A 237 18.68 5.31 -9.53
C LEU A 237 18.75 3.85 -9.05
N GLY A 238 17.91 3.45 -8.09
CA GLY A 238 17.78 2.05 -7.67
C GLY A 238 17.38 1.16 -8.84
N ALA A 239 16.39 1.56 -9.63
CA ALA A 239 15.99 0.84 -10.84
C ALA A 239 17.11 0.74 -11.88
N PHE A 240 17.86 1.82 -12.09
CA PHE A 240 19.01 1.84 -13.01
C PHE A 240 20.12 0.88 -12.55
N LEU A 241 20.45 0.88 -11.24
CA LEU A 241 21.45 -0.04 -10.68
C LEU A 241 21.01 -1.49 -10.81
N LEU A 242 19.72 -1.77 -10.64
CA LEU A 242 19.16 -3.11 -10.83
C LEU A 242 19.32 -3.58 -12.29
N CYS A 243 19.05 -2.69 -13.26
CA CYS A 243 19.30 -2.96 -14.67
C CYS A 243 20.79 -3.21 -14.95
N LEU A 244 21.65 -2.39 -14.39
CA LEU A 244 23.09 -2.48 -14.59
C LEU A 244 23.64 -3.81 -14.06
N PHE A 245 23.27 -4.20 -12.83
CA PHE A 245 23.72 -5.45 -12.25
C PHE A 245 23.16 -6.67 -12.98
N PHE A 246 21.93 -6.58 -13.46
CA PHE A 246 21.36 -7.64 -14.31
C PHE A 246 22.10 -7.77 -15.66
N TYR A 247 22.44 -6.65 -16.30
CA TYR A 247 23.15 -6.65 -17.58
C TYR A 247 24.58 -7.20 -17.46
N VAL A 248 25.28 -6.91 -16.36
CA VAL A 248 26.63 -7.40 -16.07
C VAL A 248 26.63 -8.87 -15.56
N ASP A 249 25.46 -9.49 -15.47
CA ASP A 249 25.26 -10.86 -14.95
C ASP A 249 25.84 -11.07 -13.54
N PHE A 250 25.66 -10.08 -12.68
CA PHE A 250 26.15 -10.12 -11.29
C PHE A 250 25.22 -10.95 -10.42
N GLN A 251 25.41 -12.28 -10.43
CA GLN A 251 24.52 -13.27 -9.83
C GLN A 251 24.75 -13.47 -8.32
N VAL A 252 24.67 -12.39 -7.56
CA VAL A 252 24.71 -12.46 -6.08
C VAL A 252 23.47 -11.78 -5.50
N PRO A 253 22.98 -12.21 -4.34
CA PRO A 253 21.78 -11.61 -3.70
C PRO A 253 21.88 -10.09 -3.52
N LEU A 254 23.07 -9.56 -3.24
CA LEU A 254 23.33 -8.14 -3.10
C LEU A 254 23.08 -7.34 -4.38
N ALA A 255 23.18 -7.97 -5.56
CA ALA A 255 22.88 -7.33 -6.84
C ALA A 255 21.39 -6.95 -6.99
N ILE A 256 20.52 -7.56 -6.21
CA ILE A 256 19.10 -7.18 -6.14
C ILE A 256 18.85 -6.31 -4.91
N ILE A 257 19.39 -6.69 -3.77
CA ILE A 257 19.05 -6.06 -2.48
C ILE A 257 19.55 -4.62 -2.40
N LEU A 258 20.78 -4.32 -2.82
CA LEU A 258 21.31 -2.96 -2.77
C LEU A 258 20.52 -1.97 -3.64
N PRO A 259 20.24 -2.28 -4.93
CA PRO A 259 19.36 -1.46 -5.75
C PRO A 259 17.96 -1.29 -5.15
N MET A 260 17.39 -2.37 -4.58
CA MET A 260 16.05 -2.32 -3.99
C MET A 260 16.01 -1.51 -2.70
N ILE A 261 17.06 -1.53 -1.87
CA ILE A 261 17.17 -0.61 -0.71
C ILE A 261 17.08 0.85 -1.18
N LEU A 262 17.87 1.21 -2.22
CA LEU A 262 17.85 2.59 -2.75
C LEU A 262 16.49 2.93 -3.37
N TYR A 263 15.89 2.00 -4.11
CA TYR A 263 14.54 2.15 -4.66
C TYR A 263 13.53 2.44 -3.56
N ASP A 264 13.58 1.69 -2.47
CA ASP A 264 12.62 1.77 -1.38
C ASP A 264 12.85 2.97 -0.45
N VAL A 265 14.05 3.51 -0.36
CA VAL A 265 14.27 4.86 0.21
C VAL A 265 13.42 5.87 -0.55
N GLY A 266 13.42 5.81 -1.88
CA GLY A 266 12.58 6.66 -2.73
C GLY A 266 11.09 6.44 -2.49
N VAL A 267 10.62 5.17 -2.43
CA VAL A 267 9.23 4.82 -2.11
C VAL A 267 8.81 5.40 -0.77
N GLY A 268 9.66 5.26 0.26
CA GLY A 268 9.41 5.78 1.60
C GLY A 268 9.27 7.30 1.65
N ILE A 269 10.06 8.04 0.87
CA ILE A 269 9.93 9.50 0.72
C ILE A 269 8.62 9.83 0.00
N VAL A 270 8.36 9.19 -1.15
CA VAL A 270 7.26 9.55 -2.06
C VAL A 270 5.89 9.19 -1.50
N MET A 271 5.72 7.99 -0.96
CA MET A 271 4.39 7.44 -0.67
C MET A 271 3.58 8.28 0.32
N PRO A 272 4.07 8.63 1.55
CA PRO A 272 3.28 9.41 2.50
C PRO A 272 3.01 10.84 2.00
N GLN A 273 4.01 11.46 1.38
CA GLN A 273 3.96 12.84 0.93
C GLN A 273 2.99 13.01 -0.24
N SER A 274 3.06 12.10 -1.23
CA SER A 274 2.15 12.13 -2.39
C SER A 274 0.70 11.84 -2.00
N GLN A 275 0.45 10.90 -1.07
CA GLN A 275 -0.91 10.64 -0.60
C GLN A 275 -1.51 11.87 0.09
N ALA A 276 -0.75 12.54 0.95
CA ALA A 276 -1.19 13.76 1.60
C ALA A 276 -1.46 14.88 0.58
N ALA A 277 -0.55 15.06 -0.39
CA ALA A 277 -0.66 16.07 -1.44
C ALA A 277 -1.86 15.84 -2.37
N ALA A 278 -2.18 14.60 -2.70
CA ALA A 278 -3.33 14.26 -3.53
C ALA A 278 -4.66 14.61 -2.85
N ILE A 279 -4.76 14.45 -1.53
CA ILE A 279 -6.01 14.64 -0.77
C ILE A 279 -6.20 16.11 -0.36
N HIS A 280 -5.11 16.81 -0.04
CA HIS A 280 -5.13 18.17 0.53
C HIS A 280 -6.00 19.19 -0.24
N PRO A 281 -6.00 19.24 -1.60
CA PRO A 281 -6.81 20.20 -2.36
C PRO A 281 -8.32 19.92 -2.33
N PHE A 282 -8.75 18.76 -1.78
CA PHE A 282 -10.15 18.30 -1.84
C PHE A 282 -10.73 18.01 -0.45
N PRO A 283 -10.80 19.00 0.48
CA PRO A 283 -11.25 18.75 1.85
C PRO A 283 -12.69 18.23 1.92
N GLU A 284 -13.60 18.72 1.06
CA GLU A 284 -15.00 18.30 0.99
C GLU A 284 -15.17 16.87 0.43
N LYS A 285 -14.23 16.41 -0.39
CA LYS A 285 -14.20 15.09 -1.02
C LYS A 285 -13.05 14.21 -0.51
N ALA A 286 -12.50 14.53 0.68
CA ALA A 286 -11.31 13.86 1.21
C ALA A 286 -11.47 12.33 1.34
N GLY A 287 -12.68 11.85 1.67
CA GLY A 287 -12.99 10.43 1.71
C GLY A 287 -12.89 9.77 0.34
N ALA A 288 -13.53 10.38 -0.68
CA ALA A 288 -13.48 9.90 -2.07
C ALA A 288 -12.05 9.97 -2.63
N ALA A 289 -11.32 11.06 -2.36
CA ALA A 289 -9.93 11.22 -2.79
C ALA A 289 -9.00 10.16 -2.16
N SER A 290 -9.17 9.88 -0.87
CA SER A 290 -8.41 8.82 -0.18
C SER A 290 -8.73 7.44 -0.74
N ALA A 291 -10.01 7.14 -0.99
CA ALA A 291 -10.46 5.86 -1.54
C ALA A 291 -9.93 5.66 -2.97
N LEU A 292 -10.04 6.68 -3.83
CA LEU A 292 -9.57 6.61 -5.21
C LEU A 292 -8.04 6.53 -5.28
N SER A 293 -7.30 7.29 -4.45
CA SER A 293 -5.85 7.20 -4.37
C SER A 293 -5.39 5.81 -3.95
N GLY A 294 -6.05 5.21 -2.96
CA GLY A 294 -5.78 3.84 -2.54
C GLY A 294 -6.14 2.79 -3.60
N PHE A 295 -7.25 2.98 -4.33
CA PHE A 295 -7.62 2.14 -5.47
C PHE A 295 -6.55 2.17 -6.58
N LEU A 296 -6.09 3.36 -6.97
CA LEU A 296 -5.05 3.52 -7.98
C LEU A 296 -3.74 2.87 -7.53
N LEU A 297 -3.34 3.09 -6.27
CA LEU A 297 -2.14 2.52 -5.68
C LEU A 297 -2.17 0.99 -5.67
N LEU A 298 -3.21 0.40 -5.09
CA LEU A 298 -3.30 -1.04 -4.93
C LEU A 298 -3.68 -1.76 -6.23
N GLY A 299 -4.48 -1.13 -7.07
CA GLY A 299 -4.85 -1.64 -8.38
C GLY A 299 -3.65 -1.75 -9.30
N LEU A 300 -2.85 -0.68 -9.42
CA LEU A 300 -1.64 -0.68 -10.23
C LEU A 300 -0.59 -1.66 -9.66
N ALA A 301 -0.40 -1.67 -8.34
CA ALA A 301 0.50 -2.61 -7.69
C ALA A 301 0.09 -4.08 -7.96
N SER A 302 -1.21 -4.38 -7.87
CA SER A 302 -1.73 -5.73 -8.17
C SER A 302 -1.49 -6.14 -9.61
N LEU A 303 -1.73 -5.23 -10.56
CA LEU A 303 -1.50 -5.48 -11.97
C LEU A 303 0.00 -5.70 -12.25
N THR A 304 0.84 -4.83 -11.71
CA THR A 304 2.30 -4.94 -11.86
C THR A 304 2.81 -6.25 -11.25
N GLY A 305 2.41 -6.58 -10.02
CA GLY A 305 2.81 -7.83 -9.37
C GLY A 305 2.34 -9.08 -10.13
N PHE A 306 1.09 -9.06 -10.65
CA PHE A 306 0.57 -10.15 -11.48
C PHE A 306 1.38 -10.32 -12.77
N LEU A 307 1.63 -9.23 -13.50
CA LEU A 307 2.41 -9.28 -14.74
C LEU A 307 3.84 -9.74 -14.47
N THR A 308 4.48 -9.24 -13.40
CA THR A 308 5.85 -9.63 -13.03
C THR A 308 5.92 -11.14 -12.72
N ALA A 309 4.94 -11.68 -12.00
CA ALA A 309 4.88 -13.09 -11.68
C ALA A 309 4.52 -13.96 -12.90
N HIS A 310 3.59 -13.48 -13.74
CA HIS A 310 3.15 -14.22 -14.95
C HIS A 310 4.28 -14.36 -15.98
N PHE A 311 5.08 -13.31 -16.17
CA PHE A 311 6.22 -13.30 -17.07
C PHE A 311 7.53 -13.74 -16.41
N PHE A 312 7.46 -14.36 -15.23
CA PHE A 312 8.65 -14.89 -14.58
C PHE A 312 9.14 -16.17 -15.29
N THR A 313 10.33 -16.11 -15.87
CA THR A 313 10.94 -17.18 -16.67
C THR A 313 12.14 -17.84 -15.97
N GLY A 314 12.19 -17.81 -14.63
CA GLY A 314 13.31 -18.36 -13.86
C GLY A 314 14.53 -17.44 -13.79
N SER A 315 14.38 -16.15 -14.11
CA SER A 315 15.45 -15.14 -14.03
C SER A 315 14.93 -13.86 -13.39
N ALA A 316 15.84 -12.98 -12.96
CA ALA A 316 15.47 -11.67 -12.43
C ALA A 316 14.97 -10.67 -13.50
N PHE A 317 14.84 -11.08 -14.77
CA PHE A 317 14.48 -10.21 -15.90
C PHE A 317 13.12 -9.52 -15.67
N SER A 318 12.07 -10.27 -15.37
CA SER A 318 10.73 -9.72 -15.18
C SER A 318 10.67 -8.69 -14.03
N LEU A 319 11.40 -8.97 -12.95
CA LEU A 319 11.56 -8.03 -11.82
C LEU A 319 12.26 -6.76 -12.27
N THR A 320 13.38 -6.89 -12.95
CA THR A 320 14.21 -5.76 -13.42
C THR A 320 13.41 -4.85 -14.34
N VAL A 321 12.68 -5.41 -15.30
CA VAL A 321 11.83 -4.66 -16.22
C VAL A 321 10.69 -3.95 -15.46
N ALA A 322 9.99 -4.66 -14.58
CA ALA A 322 8.89 -4.08 -13.82
C ALA A 322 9.35 -2.89 -12.95
N VAL A 323 10.41 -3.07 -12.16
CA VAL A 323 10.97 -2.03 -11.28
C VAL A 323 11.43 -0.82 -12.11
N SER A 324 12.07 -1.05 -13.26
CA SER A 324 12.59 0.01 -14.12
C SER A 324 11.48 0.82 -14.76
N VAL A 325 10.47 0.16 -15.32
CA VAL A 325 9.32 0.84 -15.93
C VAL A 325 8.56 1.64 -14.87
N MET A 326 8.30 1.04 -13.70
CA MET A 326 7.56 1.72 -12.63
C MET A 326 8.35 2.90 -12.06
N GLY A 327 9.66 2.76 -11.84
CA GLY A 327 10.53 3.86 -11.39
C GLY A 327 10.59 5.02 -12.39
N LEU A 328 10.72 4.71 -13.68
CA LEU A 328 10.71 5.71 -14.76
C LEU A 328 9.36 6.44 -14.83
N MET A 329 8.24 5.70 -14.79
CA MET A 329 6.90 6.30 -14.83
C MET A 329 6.64 7.17 -13.61
N ALA A 330 7.06 6.76 -12.41
CA ALA A 330 6.96 7.58 -11.21
C ALA A 330 7.71 8.90 -11.37
N PHE A 331 8.94 8.88 -11.88
CA PHE A 331 9.73 10.08 -12.13
C PHE A 331 9.08 11.00 -13.18
N VAL A 332 8.65 10.45 -14.32
CA VAL A 332 8.02 11.23 -15.41
C VAL A 332 6.75 11.91 -14.92
N ILE A 333 5.86 11.17 -14.24
CA ILE A 333 4.60 11.73 -13.73
C ILE A 333 4.86 12.78 -12.65
N CYS A 334 5.81 12.56 -11.74
CA CYS A 334 6.22 13.55 -10.75
C CYS A 334 6.68 14.87 -11.41
N ARG A 335 7.52 14.78 -12.42
CA ARG A 335 7.98 15.96 -13.20
C ARG A 335 6.86 16.70 -13.90
N LEU A 336 5.89 15.97 -14.47
CA LEU A 336 4.73 16.58 -15.13
C LEU A 336 3.78 17.23 -14.11
N ALA A 337 3.61 16.64 -12.93
CA ALA A 337 2.80 17.19 -11.85
C ALA A 337 3.38 18.51 -11.34
N SER A 338 4.67 18.53 -10.99
CA SER A 338 5.37 19.74 -10.48
C SER A 338 5.31 20.91 -11.46
N ARG A 339 5.51 20.67 -12.76
CA ARG A 339 5.49 21.73 -13.79
C ARG A 339 4.12 22.41 -13.94
N LYS A 340 3.01 21.67 -13.82
CA LYS A 340 1.65 22.23 -13.97
C LYS A 340 1.18 22.99 -12.73
N VAL A 341 1.64 22.59 -11.54
CA VAL A 341 1.34 23.31 -10.29
C VAL A 341 2.02 24.69 -10.31
N VAL A 342 3.29 24.76 -10.73
CA VAL A 342 4.03 26.02 -10.82
C VAL A 342 3.38 26.98 -11.84
N LYS A 343 2.92 26.50 -13.01
CA LYS A 343 2.24 27.37 -13.98
C LYS A 343 0.96 28.00 -13.45
N ARG A 344 0.15 27.25 -12.68
CA ARG A 344 -1.11 27.77 -12.07
C ARG A 344 -0.89 28.73 -10.90
N ALA A 345 0.29 28.72 -10.29
CA ALA A 345 0.63 29.67 -9.21
C ALA A 345 1.18 31.01 -9.74
N VAL A 346 1.50 31.07 -11.05
CA VAL A 346 2.04 32.27 -11.73
C VAL A 346 0.95 32.97 -12.61
N GLU A 347 -0.14 32.25 -12.94
CA GLU A 347 -1.37 32.79 -13.53
C GLU A 347 -2.37 33.23 -12.44
#